data_7d516e43c0c8614df5b4b351d8db458c
#
_entry.id   7d516e43c0c8614df5b4b351d8db458c
#
_cell.length_a   1.000
_cell.length_b   1.000
_cell.length_c   1.000
_cell.angle_alpha   90.00
_cell.angle_beta   90.00
_cell.angle_gamma   90.00
#
_symmetry.space_group_name_H-M   'P 1'
#
loop_
_entity.id
_entity.type
_entity.pdbx_description
1 polymer ?
#
loop_
_entity_poly.entity_id
_entity_poly.type
_entity_poly.pdbx_seq_one_letter_code
_entity_poly.pdbx_strand_id
1 'polypeptide(L)'
;MKEQLKMLKIVDTAFMDSLTAKAVESPRKRSHHNFHVSLEEGIHRLCIAAEPGTYIKPHRHLDSSKWELFIVLRGSVAVIIYDESGRIEKRIILKAGGGTCALEMSADTWHGFISLEPGTVFMETKPGPYISPTGSDSAAWAPEEGTPEAVALEAWLHSATDGDCWRKS
;
A
#
# COMPACT_ATOMS: atom_id res chain seq x y z
N MET A 1 27.29 -25.77 0.83
CA MET A 1 26.44 -25.37 1.95
C MET A 1 26.45 -23.85 2.20
N LYS A 2 27.59 -23.12 2.11
CA LYS A 2 27.67 -21.68 2.27
C LYS A 2 27.01 -20.86 1.12
N GLU A 3 26.96 -21.37 -0.10
CA GLU A 3 26.34 -20.68 -1.24
C GLU A 3 24.82 -20.68 -1.21
N GLN A 4 24.21 -21.75 -0.68
CA GLN A 4 22.75 -21.87 -0.58
C GLN A 4 22.14 -20.90 0.46
N LEU A 5 22.89 -20.53 1.50
CA LEU A 5 22.48 -19.55 2.51
C LEU A 5 22.44 -18.11 1.97
N LYS A 6 23.17 -17.81 0.86
CA LYS A 6 23.13 -16.50 0.21
C LYS A 6 21.82 -16.20 -0.51
N MET A 7 20.97 -17.20 -0.70
CA MET A 7 19.66 -17.05 -1.36
C MET A 7 18.49 -16.79 -0.39
N LEU A 8 18.75 -16.83 0.93
CA LEU A 8 17.72 -16.55 1.92
C LEU A 8 17.52 -15.03 2.06
N LYS A 9 16.27 -14.61 2.00
CA LYS A 9 15.82 -13.25 2.25
C LYS A 9 14.90 -13.29 3.47
N ILE A 10 15.37 -12.72 4.58
CA ILE A 10 14.70 -12.82 5.88
C ILE A 10 14.05 -11.47 6.18
N VAL A 11 12.80 -11.52 6.62
CA VAL A 11 12.08 -10.37 7.18
C VAL A 11 11.99 -10.59 8.68
N ASP A 12 12.86 -9.92 9.42
CA ASP A 12 12.91 -9.95 10.88
C ASP A 12 12.71 -8.54 11.45
N THR A 13 12.78 -8.43 12.76
CA THR A 13 12.61 -7.15 13.47
C THR A 13 13.64 -6.12 13.02
N ALA A 14 14.92 -6.51 12.89
CA ALA A 14 16.00 -5.61 12.49
C ALA A 14 15.81 -5.08 11.06
N PHE A 15 15.35 -5.94 10.14
CA PHE A 15 14.99 -5.54 8.79
C PHE A 15 13.83 -4.52 8.79
N MET A 16 12.75 -4.83 9.55
CA MET A 16 11.59 -3.93 9.65
C MET A 16 11.96 -2.58 10.28
N ASP A 17 12.82 -2.56 11.31
CA ASP A 17 13.30 -1.32 11.96
C ASP A 17 14.11 -0.46 10.97
N SER A 18 15.00 -1.09 10.20
CA SER A 18 15.78 -0.38 9.17
C SER A 18 14.88 0.21 8.08
N LEU A 19 13.85 -0.52 7.67
CA LEU A 19 12.92 -0.04 6.65
C LEU A 19 12.04 1.11 7.17
N THR A 20 11.58 1.00 8.42
CA THR A 20 10.80 2.05 9.11
C THR A 20 11.62 3.32 9.30
N ALA A 21 12.88 3.23 9.71
CA ALA A 21 13.74 4.40 9.85
C ALA A 21 13.81 5.21 8.53
N LYS A 22 13.93 4.52 7.40
CA LYS A 22 13.89 5.15 6.07
C LYS A 22 12.53 5.80 5.76
N ALA A 23 11.44 5.17 6.19
CA ALA A 23 10.09 5.73 6.00
C ALA A 23 9.90 7.03 6.78
N VAL A 24 10.39 7.08 8.04
CA VAL A 24 10.34 8.28 8.89
C VAL A 24 11.06 9.46 8.25
N GLU A 25 12.23 9.22 7.67
CA GLU A 25 13.05 10.25 7.01
C GLU A 25 12.51 10.65 5.63
N SER A 26 11.70 9.81 5.02
CA SER A 26 11.15 10.06 3.69
C SER A 26 10.10 11.18 3.71
N PRO A 27 10.16 12.17 2.79
CA PRO A 27 9.09 13.15 2.62
C PRO A 27 7.73 12.51 2.32
N ARG A 28 7.71 11.32 1.72
CA ARG A 28 6.50 10.55 1.40
C ARG A 28 5.98 9.73 2.59
N LYS A 29 6.68 9.74 3.74
CA LYS A 29 6.33 8.94 4.92
C LYS A 29 6.23 7.44 4.64
N ARG A 30 6.95 6.95 3.63
CA ARG A 30 7.06 5.53 3.30
C ARG A 30 8.39 5.18 2.65
N SER A 31 8.78 3.93 2.80
CA SER A 31 9.87 3.31 2.04
C SER A 31 9.48 1.89 1.66
N HIS A 32 10.14 1.32 0.65
CA HIS A 32 9.93 -0.06 0.26
C HIS A 32 11.24 -0.78 -0.02
N HIS A 33 11.19 -2.11 0.10
CA HIS A 33 12.27 -3.02 -0.27
C HIS A 33 11.75 -4.10 -1.18
N ASN A 34 12.28 -4.18 -2.39
CA ASN A 34 11.91 -5.19 -3.38
C ASN A 34 12.70 -6.48 -3.16
N PHE A 35 12.00 -7.60 -3.06
CA PHE A 35 12.61 -8.94 -3.06
C PHE A 35 12.81 -9.50 -4.46
N HIS A 36 12.04 -9.03 -5.44
CA HIS A 36 12.29 -9.30 -6.86
C HIS A 36 13.52 -8.50 -7.33
N VAL A 37 14.31 -9.10 -8.20
CA VAL A 37 15.59 -8.54 -8.66
C VAL A 37 15.38 -7.67 -9.90
N SER A 38 14.36 -8.00 -10.70
CA SER A 38 14.02 -7.31 -11.94
C SER A 38 12.53 -6.98 -11.99
N LEU A 39 12.18 -5.86 -12.62
CA LEU A 39 10.80 -5.49 -12.91
C LEU A 39 10.13 -6.43 -13.92
N GLU A 40 10.91 -7.27 -14.60
CA GLU A 40 10.44 -8.30 -15.53
C GLU A 40 10.07 -9.63 -14.84
N GLU A 41 10.34 -9.77 -13.53
CA GLU A 41 9.94 -10.99 -12.81
C GLU A 41 8.42 -11.18 -12.84
N GLY A 42 7.99 -12.44 -12.99
CA GLY A 42 6.57 -12.80 -13.05
C GLY A 42 5.80 -12.57 -11.76
N ILE A 43 6.48 -12.49 -10.61
CA ILE A 43 5.89 -12.16 -9.29
C ILE A 43 6.75 -11.12 -8.60
N HIS A 44 6.16 -9.97 -8.34
CA HIS A 44 6.74 -8.92 -7.52
C HIS A 44 6.41 -9.16 -6.05
N ARG A 45 7.42 -8.97 -5.20
CA ARG A 45 7.32 -9.14 -3.75
C ARG A 45 8.07 -7.99 -3.11
N LEU A 46 7.39 -7.23 -2.28
CA LEU A 46 8.01 -6.09 -1.61
C LEU A 46 7.49 -5.93 -0.19
N CYS A 47 8.36 -5.46 0.71
CA CYS A 47 7.96 -4.92 2.00
C CYS A 47 7.83 -3.41 1.90
N ILE A 48 6.79 -2.88 2.47
CA ILE A 48 6.51 -1.44 2.56
C ILE A 48 6.44 -1.07 4.03
N ALA A 49 7.28 -0.12 4.45
CA ALA A 49 7.11 0.60 5.70
C ALA A 49 6.34 1.89 5.43
N ALA A 50 5.32 2.16 6.23
CA ALA A 50 4.44 3.31 6.06
C ALA A 50 4.14 3.95 7.41
N GLU A 51 4.39 5.26 7.51
CA GLU A 51 4.07 6.07 8.68
C GLU A 51 2.71 6.77 8.50
N PRO A 52 2.00 7.12 9.59
CA PRO A 52 0.85 8.01 9.51
C PRO A 52 1.20 9.30 8.76
N GLY A 53 0.30 9.77 7.91
CA GLY A 53 0.53 10.86 6.99
C GLY A 53 1.08 10.43 5.61
N THR A 54 1.32 9.12 5.40
CA THR A 54 1.62 8.64 4.04
C THR A 54 0.36 8.64 3.19
N TYR A 55 0.47 9.20 2.00
CA TYR A 55 -0.61 9.21 1.01
C TYR A 55 -0.17 8.53 -0.28
N ILE A 56 -0.99 7.61 -0.76
CA ILE A 56 -0.89 7.06 -2.11
C ILE A 56 -2.19 7.42 -2.82
N LYS A 57 -2.07 8.09 -3.98
CA LYS A 57 -3.24 8.41 -4.79
C LYS A 57 -4.01 7.14 -5.09
N PRO A 58 -5.33 7.09 -4.83
CA PRO A 58 -6.16 5.94 -5.18
C PRO A 58 -5.98 5.53 -6.64
N HIS A 59 -5.81 4.24 -6.86
CA HIS A 59 -5.49 3.67 -8.17
C HIS A 59 -6.10 2.28 -8.33
N ARG A 60 -6.01 1.74 -9.53
CA ARG A 60 -6.37 0.37 -9.86
C ARG A 60 -5.38 -0.20 -10.88
N HIS A 61 -5.45 -1.48 -11.11
CA HIS A 61 -4.70 -2.18 -12.15
C HIS A 61 -5.68 -2.81 -13.14
N LEU A 62 -5.79 -2.23 -14.34
CA LEU A 62 -6.78 -2.64 -15.35
C LEU A 62 -6.51 -4.02 -15.97
N ASP A 63 -5.25 -4.44 -16.02
CA ASP A 63 -4.90 -5.77 -16.51
C ASP A 63 -5.48 -6.84 -15.58
N SER A 64 -6.34 -7.69 -16.11
CA SER A 64 -7.09 -8.72 -15.38
C SER A 64 -6.21 -9.72 -14.62
N SER A 65 -4.91 -9.81 -14.94
CA SER A 65 -3.95 -10.65 -14.23
C SER A 65 -3.36 -9.99 -12.97
N LYS A 66 -3.59 -8.70 -12.76
CA LYS A 66 -2.93 -7.87 -11.74
C LYS A 66 -3.73 -7.84 -10.42
N TRP A 67 -3.79 -8.97 -9.72
CA TRP A 67 -4.23 -9.01 -8.33
C TRP A 67 -3.13 -8.49 -7.39
N GLU A 68 -3.48 -8.09 -6.19
CA GLU A 68 -2.53 -7.68 -5.14
C GLU A 68 -2.89 -8.34 -3.80
N LEU A 69 -1.88 -8.91 -3.15
CA LEU A 69 -2.00 -9.49 -1.80
C LEU A 69 -1.22 -8.62 -0.81
N PHE A 70 -1.90 -8.10 0.20
CA PHE A 70 -1.31 -7.39 1.35
C PHE A 70 -1.32 -8.29 2.58
N ILE A 71 -0.18 -8.34 3.29
CA ILE A 71 -0.04 -9.05 4.58
C ILE A 71 0.65 -8.10 5.55
N VAL A 72 -0.04 -7.71 6.63
CA VAL A 72 0.53 -6.82 7.65
C VAL A 72 1.41 -7.62 8.61
N LEU A 73 2.68 -7.23 8.68
CA LEU A 73 3.71 -7.87 9.50
C LEU A 73 3.90 -7.15 10.83
N ARG A 74 3.67 -5.82 10.88
CA ARG A 74 3.78 -4.99 12.07
C ARG A 74 2.85 -3.78 11.95
N GLY A 75 2.23 -3.36 13.06
CA GLY A 75 1.31 -2.23 13.07
C GLY A 75 -0.03 -2.52 12.39
N SER A 76 -0.63 -1.50 11.80
CA SER A 76 -1.92 -1.62 11.13
C SER A 76 -2.10 -0.62 9.99
N VAL A 77 -2.85 -1.03 8.96
CA VAL A 77 -3.27 -0.20 7.83
C VAL A 77 -4.78 -0.27 7.67
N ALA A 78 -5.39 0.81 7.20
CA ALA A 78 -6.71 0.75 6.60
C ALA A 78 -6.54 0.70 5.08
N VAL A 79 -7.03 -0.36 4.46
CA VAL A 79 -7.19 -0.46 3.01
C VAL A 79 -8.57 0.07 2.67
N ILE A 80 -8.62 0.99 1.72
CA ILE A 80 -9.84 1.67 1.31
C ILE A 80 -10.17 1.22 -0.11
N ILE A 81 -11.35 0.67 -0.29
CA ILE A 81 -11.90 0.29 -1.59
C ILE A 81 -12.92 1.35 -2.00
N TYR A 82 -12.84 1.81 -3.25
CA TYR A 82 -13.68 2.88 -3.77
C TYR A 82 -14.48 2.41 -4.98
N ASP A 83 -15.62 3.06 -5.20
CA ASP A 83 -16.34 3.00 -6.48
C ASP A 83 -15.73 3.98 -7.51
N GLU A 84 -16.26 3.97 -8.73
CA GLU A 84 -15.81 4.84 -9.83
C GLU A 84 -15.94 6.36 -9.49
N SER A 85 -16.80 6.74 -8.56
CA SER A 85 -17.03 8.13 -8.16
C SER A 85 -16.11 8.59 -7.02
N GLY A 86 -15.35 7.66 -6.40
CA GLY A 86 -14.53 7.93 -5.22
C GLY A 86 -15.27 7.83 -3.89
N ARG A 87 -16.48 7.25 -3.90
CA ARG A 87 -17.17 6.87 -2.67
C ARG A 87 -16.49 5.63 -2.07
N ILE A 88 -16.32 5.61 -0.76
CA ILE A 88 -15.81 4.44 -0.05
C ILE A 88 -16.86 3.32 -0.09
N GLU A 89 -16.57 2.24 -0.80
CA GLU A 89 -17.38 1.03 -0.76
C GLU A 89 -17.06 0.21 0.48
N LYS A 90 -15.76 0.14 0.82
CA LYS A 90 -15.31 -0.62 1.98
C LYS A 90 -14.04 -0.05 2.59
N ARG A 91 -14.02 0.02 3.91
CA ARG A 91 -12.83 0.31 4.72
C ARG A 91 -12.46 -0.93 5.51
N ILE A 92 -11.29 -1.50 5.25
CA ILE A 92 -10.83 -2.75 5.85
C ILE A 92 -9.57 -2.48 6.66
N ILE A 93 -9.61 -2.79 7.95
CA ILE A 93 -8.44 -2.66 8.82
C ILE A 93 -7.69 -3.98 8.84
N LEU A 94 -6.42 -3.93 8.41
CA LEU A 94 -5.49 -5.04 8.54
C LEU A 94 -4.51 -4.72 9.68
N LYS A 95 -4.33 -5.68 10.59
CA LYS A 95 -3.46 -5.52 11.76
C LYS A 95 -2.63 -6.77 12.00
N ALA A 96 -1.34 -6.59 12.26
CA ALA A 96 -0.46 -7.68 12.66
C ALA A 96 -0.96 -8.32 13.96
N GLY A 97 -1.16 -9.65 13.96
CA GLY A 97 -1.71 -10.38 15.11
C GLY A 97 -3.18 -10.05 15.45
N GLY A 98 -3.87 -9.28 14.59
CA GLY A 98 -5.29 -8.97 14.76
C GLY A 98 -6.22 -9.99 14.10
N GLY A 99 -7.53 -9.70 14.11
CA GLY A 99 -8.54 -10.58 13.50
C GLY A 99 -8.43 -10.68 11.98
N THR A 100 -8.00 -9.61 11.32
CA THR A 100 -7.72 -9.58 9.88
C THR A 100 -6.30 -9.05 9.68
N CYS A 101 -5.41 -9.83 9.07
CA CYS A 101 -4.02 -9.45 8.85
C CYS A 101 -3.61 -9.46 7.37
N ALA A 102 -4.44 -9.98 6.49
CA ALA A 102 -4.17 -10.07 5.07
C ALA A 102 -5.44 -9.81 4.25
N LEU A 103 -5.24 -9.32 3.02
CA LEU A 103 -6.29 -9.07 2.04
C LEU A 103 -5.72 -9.31 0.65
N GLU A 104 -6.42 -10.08 -0.18
CA GLU A 104 -6.18 -10.13 -1.61
C GLU A 104 -7.25 -9.32 -2.35
N MET A 105 -6.82 -8.46 -3.25
CA MET A 105 -7.68 -7.66 -4.12
C MET A 105 -7.55 -8.15 -5.55
N SER A 106 -8.66 -8.31 -6.24
CA SER A 106 -8.65 -8.59 -7.67
C SER A 106 -8.19 -7.39 -8.49
N ALA A 107 -7.79 -7.64 -9.72
CA ALA A 107 -7.57 -6.59 -10.71
C ALA A 107 -8.81 -5.67 -10.81
N ASP A 108 -8.60 -4.47 -11.34
CA ASP A 108 -9.63 -3.45 -11.57
C ASP A 108 -10.36 -2.97 -10.30
N THR A 109 -9.77 -3.18 -9.12
CA THR A 109 -10.29 -2.68 -7.86
C THR A 109 -9.69 -1.31 -7.56
N TRP A 110 -10.51 -0.25 -7.48
CA TRP A 110 -10.08 1.06 -6.99
C TRP A 110 -9.70 0.98 -5.52
N HIS A 111 -8.47 1.26 -5.20
CA HIS A 111 -7.98 1.14 -3.83
C HIS A 111 -6.91 2.16 -3.48
N GLY A 112 -6.70 2.30 -2.17
CA GLY A 112 -5.61 2.99 -1.53
C GLY A 112 -5.44 2.48 -0.12
N PHE A 113 -4.44 2.96 0.59
CA PHE A 113 -4.29 2.65 2.01
C PHE A 113 -3.78 3.87 2.80
N ILE A 114 -4.04 3.85 4.10
CA ILE A 114 -3.41 4.74 5.08
C ILE A 114 -2.78 3.92 6.20
N SER A 115 -1.67 4.39 6.73
CA SER A 115 -1.06 3.81 7.93
C SER A 115 -1.79 4.33 9.18
N LEU A 116 -2.18 3.41 10.07
CA LEU A 116 -2.91 3.76 11.31
C LEU A 116 -1.98 3.86 12.52
N GLU A 117 -0.80 3.24 12.47
CA GLU A 117 0.16 3.19 13.58
C GLU A 117 1.57 3.52 13.07
N PRO A 118 2.38 4.27 13.86
CA PRO A 118 3.79 4.44 13.54
C PRO A 118 4.52 3.10 13.43
N GLY A 119 5.50 3.02 12.55
CA GLY A 119 6.31 1.82 12.37
C GLY A 119 5.59 0.66 11.70
N THR A 120 4.48 0.93 11.01
CA THR A 120 3.73 -0.10 10.27
C THR A 120 4.54 -0.65 9.11
N VAL A 121 4.55 -1.99 8.98
CA VAL A 121 5.20 -2.72 7.88
C VAL A 121 4.25 -3.78 7.35
N PHE A 122 4.07 -3.81 6.05
CA PHE A 122 3.30 -4.85 5.36
C PHE A 122 4.03 -5.34 4.12
N MET A 123 3.73 -6.57 3.71
CA MET A 123 4.20 -7.17 2.48
C MET A 123 3.12 -7.03 1.41
N GLU A 124 3.54 -6.64 0.22
CA GLU A 124 2.75 -6.64 -1.00
C GLU A 124 3.32 -7.66 -1.97
N THR A 125 2.44 -8.49 -2.52
CA THR A 125 2.77 -9.45 -3.58
C THR A 125 1.78 -9.27 -4.72
N LYS A 126 2.31 -9.18 -5.93
CA LYS A 126 1.50 -8.98 -7.15
C LYS A 126 2.16 -9.58 -8.39
N PRO A 127 1.40 -9.92 -9.44
CA PRO A 127 1.97 -10.33 -10.70
C PRO A 127 2.80 -9.24 -11.36
N GLY A 128 3.96 -9.62 -11.87
CA GLY A 128 4.75 -8.85 -12.84
C GLY A 128 4.38 -9.23 -14.28
N PRO A 129 5.09 -8.70 -15.28
CA PRO A 129 6.10 -7.66 -15.15
C PRO A 129 5.52 -6.31 -14.72
N TYR A 130 6.37 -5.35 -14.32
CA TYR A 130 5.93 -4.00 -14.03
C TYR A 130 5.46 -3.30 -15.32
N ILE A 131 4.25 -2.76 -15.24
CA ILE A 131 3.69 -1.91 -16.29
C ILE A 131 3.49 -0.53 -15.66
N SER A 132 4.06 0.51 -16.30
CA SER A 132 3.87 1.87 -15.80
C SER A 132 2.39 2.22 -15.81
N PRO A 133 1.84 2.75 -14.69
CA PRO A 133 0.45 3.17 -14.63
C PRO A 133 0.13 4.19 -15.73
N THR A 134 -1.04 4.07 -16.32
CA THR A 134 -1.60 5.04 -17.27
C THR A 134 -2.52 6.02 -16.53
N GLY A 135 -2.96 7.09 -17.20
CA GLY A 135 -3.91 8.04 -16.60
C GLY A 135 -5.22 7.38 -16.16
N SER A 136 -5.63 6.28 -16.80
CA SER A 136 -6.84 5.51 -16.45
C SER A 136 -6.68 4.63 -15.22
N ASP A 137 -5.44 4.39 -14.77
CA ASP A 137 -5.13 3.61 -13.56
C ASP A 137 -5.13 4.47 -12.30
N SER A 138 -5.12 5.79 -12.43
CA SER A 138 -5.13 6.75 -11.32
C SER A 138 -6.45 7.47 -11.22
N ALA A 139 -6.97 7.61 -10.00
CA ALA A 139 -8.24 8.24 -9.73
C ALA A 139 -8.21 9.75 -10.07
N ALA A 140 -8.96 10.17 -11.09
CA ALA A 140 -9.05 11.57 -11.49
C ALA A 140 -9.73 12.47 -10.41
N TRP A 141 -10.57 11.88 -9.56
CA TRP A 141 -11.25 12.56 -8.47
C TRP A 141 -10.37 12.80 -7.24
N ALA A 142 -9.23 12.11 -7.13
CA ALA A 142 -8.32 12.22 -5.99
C ALA A 142 -7.18 13.23 -6.27
N PRO A 143 -6.70 13.94 -5.23
CA PRO A 143 -5.60 14.89 -5.38
C PRO A 143 -4.27 14.19 -5.71
N GLU A 144 -3.37 14.95 -6.33
CA GLU A 144 -2.00 14.48 -6.59
C GLU A 144 -1.20 14.39 -5.29
N GLU A 145 -0.30 13.42 -5.22
CA GLU A 145 0.62 13.26 -4.10
C GLU A 145 1.48 14.53 -3.92
N GLY A 146 1.74 14.91 -2.67
CA GLY A 146 2.54 16.09 -2.33
C GLY A 146 1.75 17.42 -2.34
N THR A 147 0.45 17.40 -2.58
CA THR A 147 -0.40 18.58 -2.51
C THR A 147 -1.04 18.76 -1.12
N PRO A 148 -1.42 19.97 -0.72
CA PRO A 148 -2.18 20.20 0.53
C PRO A 148 -3.49 19.42 0.58
N GLU A 149 -4.16 19.25 -0.58
CA GLU A 149 -5.39 18.48 -0.70
C GLU A 149 -5.16 16.99 -0.43
N ALA A 150 -3.99 16.44 -0.81
CA ALA A 150 -3.63 15.05 -0.50
C ALA A 150 -3.45 14.85 1.02
N VAL A 151 -2.86 15.82 1.71
CA VAL A 151 -2.74 15.80 3.18
C VAL A 151 -4.12 15.86 3.82
N ALA A 152 -5.02 16.70 3.30
CA ALA A 152 -6.39 16.81 3.81
C ALA A 152 -7.20 15.52 3.58
N LEU A 153 -7.06 14.89 2.40
CA LEU A 153 -7.71 13.62 2.09
C LEU A 153 -7.18 12.51 3.01
N GLU A 154 -5.87 12.40 3.19
CA GLU A 154 -5.27 11.40 4.08
C GLU A 154 -5.80 11.56 5.52
N ALA A 155 -5.80 12.78 6.04
CA ALA A 155 -6.33 13.07 7.37
C ALA A 155 -7.82 12.73 7.50
N TRP A 156 -8.63 13.03 6.48
CA TRP A 156 -10.05 12.68 6.46
C TRP A 156 -10.27 11.17 6.46
N LEU A 157 -9.45 10.41 5.74
CA LEU A 157 -9.54 8.94 5.66
C LEU A 157 -9.38 8.24 7.02
N HIS A 158 -8.75 8.88 8.02
CA HIS A 158 -8.66 8.30 9.37
C HIS A 158 -10.02 8.13 10.06
N SER A 159 -10.99 8.99 9.76
CA SER A 159 -12.34 8.95 10.33
C SER A 159 -13.43 8.53 9.34
N ALA A 160 -13.11 8.46 8.05
CA ALA A 160 -14.08 8.10 7.02
C ALA A 160 -14.52 6.63 7.14
N THR A 161 -15.76 6.38 6.75
CA THR A 161 -16.44 5.08 6.85
C THR A 161 -17.05 4.66 5.51
N ASP A 162 -17.55 3.44 5.46
CA ASP A 162 -18.25 2.90 4.29
C ASP A 162 -19.40 3.86 3.90
N GLY A 163 -19.49 4.23 2.65
CA GLY A 163 -20.48 5.14 2.08
C GLY A 163 -20.06 6.62 2.02
N ASP A 164 -18.99 7.01 2.71
CA ASP A 164 -18.48 8.39 2.66
C ASP A 164 -17.82 8.69 1.31
N CYS A 165 -17.84 9.97 0.92
CA CYS A 165 -17.23 10.42 -0.32
C CYS A 165 -16.45 11.71 -0.05
N TRP A 166 -15.19 11.73 -0.45
CA TRP A 166 -14.37 12.93 -0.38
C TRP A 166 -14.92 14.03 -1.31
N ARG A 167 -15.16 15.18 -0.78
CA ARG A 167 -15.54 16.37 -1.56
C ARG A 167 -14.45 17.42 -1.40
N LYS A 168 -13.93 17.89 -2.54
CA LYS A 168 -13.07 19.09 -2.52
C LYS A 168 -13.88 20.23 -1.91
N SER A 169 -13.37 20.80 -0.83
CA SER A 169 -13.86 22.06 -0.25
C SER A 169 -13.50 23.25 -1.13
#